data_85ff4081a548209a08a04453964a80fc
#
_entry.id   85ff4081a548209a08a04453964a80fc
#
_cell.length_a   1.000
_cell.length_b   1.000
_cell.length_c   1.000
_cell.angle_alpha   90.00
_cell.angle_beta   90.00
_cell.angle_gamma   90.00
#
_symmetry.space_group_name_H-M   'P 1'
#
loop_
_entity.id
_entity.type
_entity.pdbx_description
1 polymer ?
#
loop_
_entity_poly.entity_id
_entity_poly.type
_entity_poly.pdbx_seq_one_letter_code
_entity_poly.pdbx_strand_id
1 'polypeptide(L)'
;MDSCDSVGRSKICDVRRCKKRMWLSVRVWPPYSILLCTFYTSHQRILAITVKRCIFMPISGEKEVTMRKVLIPKKDYVKELIKIIRVTKDEQKLRNLLSDYHEKDIAEAITFLTETERKHLYHVLGSERIAEIFSYFDDAEMYLEELSLEQAAKVISYMDADDALDVLDDLSESKKNEIVSHLDADAQKDVQKLLSYEEDEIGSCMTNNFVCISEELSVREAMSELVRQAGEHDNISTIYVTDTEEKFAGAIDLKDLIIARENTPLQEIVSSSYPYVYEHENISECVEKIADYEEDSIPVLTQDGKIAGILTATDIVELVDDAMGDDYAKLAGLTSEEDLKEPTIVSMKKRLPWLIILLFLGMAVSSVVGIFESVVAVLPIVICFQSLVLDMAGNVGTQSLAVTIRVLVDEDLDTRKKLALLGKEMKIGFLNGASLGVMALVFLGIYIHLFKKYAWMSAFLISGCVGISLVVAMVISGFVGTIIPMFFHKIHIDPAVASGPLITTVNDLVAVITYYGLAMVFLIDIFHI
;
A
#
# COMPACT_ATOMS: atom_id res chain seq x y z
N MET A 1 8.21 -9.64 62.60
CA MET A 1 6.90 -10.22 62.61
C MET A 1 6.05 -9.50 61.58
N ASP A 2 6.51 -9.42 60.37
CA ASP A 2 5.69 -8.86 59.28
C ASP A 2 6.17 -9.37 57.94
N SER A 3 5.31 -10.11 57.33
CA SER A 3 5.45 -10.67 56.01
C SER A 3 5.31 -9.57 54.95
N CYS A 4 6.31 -9.37 54.14
CA CYS A 4 6.22 -8.47 53.00
C CYS A 4 5.73 -9.20 51.77
N ASP A 5 4.53 -8.90 51.35
CA ASP A 5 4.00 -9.09 50.02
C ASP A 5 4.65 -8.12 49.04
N SER A 6 5.46 -8.63 48.11
CA SER A 6 5.98 -7.82 47.01
C SER A 6 5.17 -8.06 45.72
N VAL A 7 4.10 -7.30 45.57
CA VAL A 7 3.36 -7.17 44.31
C VAL A 7 4.20 -6.34 43.34
N GLY A 8 4.58 -6.94 42.23
CA GLY A 8 5.33 -6.30 41.14
C GLY A 8 4.56 -5.14 40.52
N ARG A 9 5.04 -3.92 40.72
CA ARG A 9 4.47 -2.71 40.08
C ARG A 9 4.83 -2.68 38.59
N SER A 10 3.82 -2.77 37.74
CA SER A 10 3.93 -2.42 36.35
C SER A 10 4.14 -0.91 36.21
N LYS A 11 5.27 -0.47 35.68
CA LYS A 11 5.45 0.94 35.28
C LYS A 11 4.79 1.13 33.91
N ILE A 12 3.71 1.89 33.91
CA ILE A 12 3.07 2.40 32.69
C ILE A 12 3.84 3.67 32.31
N CYS A 13 4.53 3.63 31.17
CA CYS A 13 5.14 4.83 30.60
C CYS A 13 4.16 5.45 29.61
N ASP A 14 3.66 6.63 29.94
CA ASP A 14 2.79 7.42 29.09
C ASP A 14 3.64 8.22 28.06
N VAL A 15 3.60 7.83 26.79
CA VAL A 15 4.31 8.53 25.72
C VAL A 15 3.36 9.58 25.12
N ARG A 16 3.25 10.74 25.79
CA ARG A 16 2.43 11.88 25.36
C ARG A 16 3.02 12.66 24.19
N ARG A 17 3.38 12.02 23.08
CA ARG A 17 3.77 12.74 21.84
C ARG A 17 3.51 11.96 20.53
N CYS A 18 2.60 11.02 20.52
CA CYS A 18 2.05 10.53 19.26
C CYS A 18 0.56 10.79 19.23
N LYS A 19 0.07 11.41 18.17
CA LYS A 19 -1.36 11.73 17.95
C LYS A 19 -2.26 10.50 17.77
N LYS A 20 -1.72 9.28 17.75
CA LYS A 20 -2.49 8.02 17.78
C LYS A 20 -2.34 7.38 19.15
N ARG A 21 -3.46 7.00 19.78
CA ARG A 21 -3.50 6.35 21.10
C ARG A 21 -2.87 4.95 21.04
N MET A 22 -1.55 4.89 21.13
CA MET A 22 -0.81 3.65 21.26
C MET A 22 -0.43 3.42 22.72
N TRP A 23 -0.87 2.34 23.31
CA TRP A 23 -0.45 1.93 24.65
C TRP A 23 0.65 0.88 24.53
N LEU A 24 1.83 1.18 25.11
CA LEU A 24 2.95 0.24 25.21
C LEU A 24 2.95 -0.37 26.62
N SER A 25 2.70 -1.66 26.72
CA SER A 25 2.86 -2.39 27.97
C SER A 25 4.17 -3.21 27.92
N VAL A 26 5.13 -2.85 28.78
CA VAL A 26 6.39 -3.56 28.93
C VAL A 26 6.32 -4.39 30.22
N ARG A 27 6.37 -5.72 30.12
CA ARG A 27 6.57 -6.61 31.26
C ARG A 27 7.99 -7.15 31.26
N VAL A 28 8.71 -6.86 32.32
CA VAL A 28 10.04 -7.43 32.57
C VAL A 28 9.88 -8.54 33.61
N TRP A 29 10.27 -9.75 33.25
CA TRP A 29 10.27 -10.89 34.15
C TRP A 29 11.71 -11.29 34.47
N PRO A 30 12.12 -11.30 35.72
CA PRO A 30 13.38 -11.92 36.11
C PRO A 30 13.21 -13.46 36.17
N PRO A 31 14.20 -14.28 35.79
CA PRO A 31 15.61 -13.95 35.60
C PRO A 31 16.09 -13.82 34.15
N TYR A 32 15.18 -13.68 33.19
CA TYR A 32 15.54 -13.54 31.78
C TYR A 32 15.11 -12.16 31.28
N SER A 33 16.06 -11.38 30.74
CA SER A 33 15.77 -10.09 30.13
C SER A 33 15.08 -10.28 28.77
N ILE A 34 13.80 -10.67 28.78
CA ILE A 34 12.95 -10.72 27.59
C ILE A 34 12.10 -9.45 27.57
N LEU A 35 12.42 -8.55 26.66
CA LEU A 35 11.59 -7.37 26.38
C LEU A 35 10.46 -7.80 25.43
N LEU A 36 9.26 -7.94 25.95
CA LEU A 36 8.05 -8.14 25.16
C LEU A 36 7.39 -6.77 24.97
N CYS A 37 7.52 -6.20 23.77
CA CYS A 37 6.75 -5.03 23.38
C CYS A 37 5.45 -5.54 22.71
N THR A 38 4.33 -5.35 23.37
CA THR A 38 3.00 -5.57 22.80
C THR A 38 2.40 -4.23 22.45
N PHE A 39 2.07 -4.05 21.18
CA PHE A 39 1.35 -2.88 20.69
C PHE A 39 -0.14 -3.24 20.64
N TYR A 40 -0.97 -2.41 21.28
CA TYR A 40 -2.42 -2.49 21.17
C TYR A 40 -2.90 -1.39 20.21
N THR A 41 -3.52 -1.77 19.13
CA THR A 41 -4.35 -0.87 18.33
C THR A 41 -5.82 -1.06 18.71
N SER A 42 -6.65 -0.09 18.45
CA SER A 42 -8.07 -0.07 18.83
C SER A 42 -8.90 -1.17 18.14
N HIS A 43 -8.41 -1.80 17.13
CA HIS A 43 -8.98 -2.99 16.50
C HIS A 43 -8.10 -4.22 16.78
N GLN A 44 -8.70 -5.21 17.38
CA GLN A 44 -8.22 -6.49 17.93
C GLN A 44 -7.21 -7.31 17.11
N ARG A 45 -6.13 -6.75 16.61
CA ARG A 45 -5.02 -7.53 16.04
C ARG A 45 -3.78 -7.41 16.92
N ILE A 46 -3.44 -8.50 17.59
CA ILE A 46 -2.20 -8.64 18.36
C ILE A 46 -1.07 -8.94 17.37
N LEU A 47 -0.26 -7.95 17.05
CA LEU A 47 0.98 -8.17 16.30
C LEU A 47 2.10 -8.48 17.30
N ALA A 48 2.47 -9.74 17.43
CA ALA A 48 3.60 -10.16 18.26
C ALA A 48 4.90 -10.11 17.44
N ILE A 49 5.66 -9.05 17.59
CA ILE A 49 7.01 -8.96 17.01
C ILE A 49 7.98 -9.66 17.96
N THR A 50 8.46 -10.82 17.57
CA THR A 50 9.53 -11.53 18.28
C THR A 50 10.88 -11.01 17.81
N VAL A 51 11.51 -10.14 18.59
CA VAL A 51 12.92 -9.75 18.36
C VAL A 51 13.81 -10.92 18.71
N LYS A 52 14.47 -11.52 17.70
CA LYS A 52 15.42 -12.61 17.85
C LYS A 52 16.74 -12.09 18.43
N ARG A 53 17.09 -12.63 19.59
CA ARG A 53 18.42 -12.88 20.18
C ARG A 53 19.50 -11.80 20.04
N CYS A 54 19.78 -11.11 21.15
CA CYS A 54 21.15 -10.77 21.49
C CYS A 54 21.84 -12.01 22.08
N ILE A 55 23.03 -12.32 21.56
CA ILE A 55 23.86 -13.46 21.97
C ILE A 55 24.41 -13.16 23.37
N PHE A 56 24.04 -13.95 24.35
CA PHE A 56 24.78 -14.09 25.61
C PHE A 56 25.11 -15.57 25.82
N MET A 57 26.40 -15.83 26.08
CA MET A 57 26.91 -17.17 26.39
C MET A 57 26.27 -17.73 27.67
N PRO A 58 26.00 -19.06 27.73
CA PRO A 58 25.45 -19.67 28.93
C PRO A 58 26.53 -19.94 29.95
N ILE A 59 26.29 -19.52 31.20
CA ILE A 59 26.98 -20.07 32.37
C ILE A 59 26.13 -21.24 32.85
N SER A 60 26.75 -22.39 32.74
CA SER A 60 26.44 -23.75 33.28
C SER A 60 25.14 -24.02 34.01
N GLY A 61 24.37 -24.93 33.44
CA GLY A 61 23.69 -25.99 34.16
C GLY A 61 22.31 -25.70 34.72
N GLU A 62 21.29 -25.66 33.85
CA GLU A 62 19.92 -26.00 34.25
C GLU A 62 19.11 -26.50 33.03
N LYS A 63 18.18 -27.43 33.31
CA LYS A 63 17.42 -28.20 32.32
C LYS A 63 16.54 -27.31 31.43
N GLU A 64 16.62 -27.53 30.12
CA GLU A 64 15.71 -27.01 29.14
C GLU A 64 14.25 -27.33 29.46
N VAL A 65 13.50 -26.34 29.95
CA VAL A 65 12.05 -26.43 29.99
C VAL A 65 11.54 -25.93 28.62
N THR A 66 11.23 -26.90 27.77
CA THR A 66 10.59 -26.63 26.46
C THR A 66 9.19 -26.08 26.71
N MET A 67 9.05 -24.76 26.71
CA MET A 67 7.71 -24.13 26.64
C MET A 67 7.09 -24.48 25.30
N ARG A 68 6.27 -25.53 25.25
CA ARG A 68 5.30 -25.69 24.14
C ARG A 68 4.42 -24.47 24.14
N LYS A 69 4.55 -23.61 23.09
CA LYS A 69 3.48 -22.69 22.71
C LYS A 69 2.22 -23.54 22.58
N VAL A 70 1.26 -23.35 23.45
CA VAL A 70 -0.12 -23.76 23.19
C VAL A 70 -0.62 -22.82 22.10
N LEU A 71 -0.30 -23.15 20.85
CA LEU A 71 -1.02 -22.62 19.71
C LEU A 71 -2.43 -23.23 19.85
N ILE A 72 -3.39 -22.44 20.28
CA ILE A 72 -4.80 -22.76 20.02
C ILE A 72 -4.86 -22.92 18.49
N PRO A 73 -5.13 -24.12 17.96
CA PRO A 73 -5.21 -24.29 16.51
C PRO A 73 -6.31 -23.35 16.02
N LYS A 74 -5.94 -22.39 15.17
CA LYS A 74 -6.92 -21.55 14.48
C LYS A 74 -7.81 -22.54 13.72
N LYS A 75 -9.11 -22.51 13.97
CA LYS A 75 -10.06 -23.40 13.32
C LYS A 75 -9.94 -23.16 11.82
N ASP A 76 -9.68 -24.19 11.07
CA ASP A 76 -9.56 -24.15 9.62
C ASP A 76 -10.98 -24.32 9.03
N TYR A 77 -11.66 -23.21 8.89
CA TYR A 77 -13.06 -23.20 8.42
C TYR A 77 -13.18 -23.70 6.98
N VAL A 78 -12.20 -23.46 6.13
CA VAL A 78 -12.19 -23.90 4.73
C VAL A 78 -12.23 -25.45 4.65
N LYS A 79 -11.40 -26.15 5.40
CA LYS A 79 -11.44 -27.62 5.46
C LYS A 79 -12.74 -28.17 6.03
N GLU A 80 -13.30 -27.47 7.01
CA GLU A 80 -14.59 -27.84 7.59
C GLU A 80 -15.72 -27.67 6.56
N LEU A 81 -15.74 -26.55 5.83
CA LEU A 81 -16.69 -26.25 4.76
C LEU A 81 -16.62 -27.29 3.63
N ILE A 82 -15.44 -27.59 3.11
CA ILE A 82 -15.27 -28.64 2.08
C ILE A 82 -15.87 -29.97 2.54
N LYS A 83 -15.65 -30.34 3.81
CA LYS A 83 -16.21 -31.57 4.36
C LYS A 83 -17.73 -31.52 4.49
N ILE A 84 -18.29 -30.39 4.94
CA ILE A 84 -19.75 -30.17 5.05
C ILE A 84 -20.40 -30.30 3.68
N ILE A 85 -19.85 -29.62 2.67
CA ILE A 85 -20.38 -29.62 1.29
C ILE A 85 -20.35 -31.04 0.70
N ARG A 86 -19.29 -31.81 0.90
CA ARG A 86 -19.15 -33.18 0.37
C ARG A 86 -20.01 -34.23 1.08
N VAL A 87 -20.30 -34.05 2.37
CA VAL A 87 -21.00 -35.06 3.17
C VAL A 87 -22.50 -34.81 3.24
N THR A 88 -22.95 -33.57 3.22
CA THR A 88 -24.37 -33.20 3.41
C THR A 88 -25.10 -33.28 2.10
N LYS A 89 -26.02 -34.27 1.97
CA LYS A 89 -26.83 -34.49 0.76
C LYS A 89 -28.19 -33.77 0.78
N ASP A 90 -28.61 -33.33 1.94
CA ASP A 90 -29.87 -32.61 2.14
C ASP A 90 -29.61 -31.11 1.88
N GLU A 91 -30.26 -30.56 0.84
CA GLU A 91 -30.02 -29.18 0.38
C GLU A 91 -30.43 -28.14 1.42
N GLN A 92 -31.56 -28.32 2.07
CA GLN A 92 -32.03 -27.39 3.11
C GLN A 92 -31.11 -27.40 4.34
N LYS A 93 -30.66 -28.59 4.70
CA LYS A 93 -29.70 -28.75 5.79
C LYS A 93 -28.32 -28.15 5.42
N LEU A 94 -27.89 -28.30 4.17
CA LEU A 94 -26.64 -27.72 3.69
C LEU A 94 -26.73 -26.19 3.72
N ARG A 95 -27.81 -25.60 3.20
CA ARG A 95 -28.04 -24.15 3.26
C ARG A 95 -28.00 -23.61 4.70
N ASN A 96 -28.68 -24.27 5.63
CA ASN A 96 -28.68 -23.86 7.04
C ASN A 96 -27.32 -24.03 7.73
N LEU A 97 -26.48 -24.98 7.32
CA LEU A 97 -25.13 -25.12 7.86
C LEU A 97 -24.18 -24.08 7.30
N LEU A 98 -24.35 -23.67 6.04
CA LEU A 98 -23.51 -22.67 5.40
C LEU A 98 -23.86 -21.24 5.85
N SER A 99 -25.07 -20.99 6.39
CA SER A 99 -25.45 -19.67 6.91
C SER A 99 -24.67 -19.24 8.16
N ASP A 100 -23.98 -20.17 8.83
CA ASP A 100 -23.13 -19.88 9.99
C ASP A 100 -21.69 -19.44 9.60
N TYR A 101 -21.33 -19.47 8.29
CA TYR A 101 -20.00 -19.17 7.80
C TYR A 101 -19.99 -17.89 6.97
N HIS A 102 -18.89 -17.18 7.05
CA HIS A 102 -18.65 -15.96 6.27
C HIS A 102 -18.47 -16.29 4.79
N GLU A 103 -18.96 -15.43 3.91
CA GLU A 103 -18.95 -15.58 2.45
C GLU A 103 -17.51 -15.76 1.92
N LYS A 104 -16.54 -15.03 2.45
CA LYS A 104 -15.11 -15.18 2.13
C LYS A 104 -14.57 -16.59 2.40
N ASP A 105 -14.94 -17.21 3.54
CA ASP A 105 -14.52 -18.58 3.84
C ASP A 105 -15.16 -19.59 2.87
N ILE A 106 -16.40 -19.31 2.42
CA ILE A 106 -17.11 -20.13 1.42
C ILE A 106 -16.46 -19.95 0.03
N ALA A 107 -16.12 -18.72 -0.36
CA ALA A 107 -15.40 -18.41 -1.60
C ALA A 107 -14.05 -19.17 -1.65
N GLU A 108 -13.26 -19.10 -0.57
CA GLU A 108 -12.02 -19.86 -0.47
C GLU A 108 -12.25 -21.38 -0.57
N ALA A 109 -13.31 -21.91 0.05
CA ALA A 109 -13.66 -23.34 -0.04
C ALA A 109 -14.05 -23.76 -1.46
N ILE A 110 -14.75 -22.91 -2.23
CA ILE A 110 -15.17 -23.13 -3.61
C ILE A 110 -13.97 -23.42 -4.53
N THR A 111 -12.84 -22.77 -4.31
CA THR A 111 -11.62 -22.99 -5.11
C THR A 111 -11.07 -24.42 -5.03
N PHE A 112 -11.41 -25.17 -3.96
CA PHE A 112 -10.99 -26.57 -3.74
C PHE A 112 -12.06 -27.60 -4.15
N LEU A 113 -13.20 -27.14 -4.68
CA LEU A 113 -14.29 -28.02 -5.14
C LEU A 113 -14.12 -28.36 -6.62
N THR A 114 -14.70 -29.49 -7.02
CA THR A 114 -14.85 -29.85 -8.43
C THR A 114 -15.99 -29.06 -9.06
N GLU A 115 -15.98 -28.86 -10.38
CA GLU A 115 -17.06 -28.19 -11.13
C GLU A 115 -18.46 -28.74 -10.78
N THR A 116 -18.59 -30.06 -10.65
CA THR A 116 -19.86 -30.70 -10.26
C THR A 116 -20.28 -30.36 -8.84
N GLU A 117 -19.34 -30.27 -7.90
CA GLU A 117 -19.61 -29.86 -6.53
C GLU A 117 -20.00 -28.39 -6.46
N ARG A 118 -19.33 -27.53 -7.26
CA ARG A 118 -19.65 -26.10 -7.36
C ARG A 118 -21.04 -25.86 -7.93
N LYS A 119 -21.37 -26.45 -9.07
CA LYS A 119 -22.70 -26.32 -9.68
C LYS A 119 -23.83 -26.77 -8.76
N HIS A 120 -23.62 -27.85 -8.00
CA HIS A 120 -24.57 -28.26 -6.97
C HIS A 120 -24.69 -27.22 -5.86
N LEU A 121 -23.55 -26.68 -5.40
CA LEU A 121 -23.52 -25.65 -4.38
C LEU A 121 -24.24 -24.38 -4.83
N TYR A 122 -24.03 -23.92 -6.06
CA TYR A 122 -24.72 -22.77 -6.65
C TYR A 122 -26.24 -22.96 -6.65
N HIS A 123 -26.70 -24.16 -6.98
CA HIS A 123 -28.14 -24.48 -6.92
C HIS A 123 -28.67 -24.40 -5.49
N VAL A 124 -27.94 -24.89 -4.51
CA VAL A 124 -28.34 -24.87 -3.09
C VAL A 124 -28.35 -23.45 -2.52
N LEU A 125 -27.36 -22.62 -2.82
CA LEU A 125 -27.24 -21.28 -2.25
C LEU A 125 -28.26 -20.29 -2.87
N GLY A 126 -28.47 -20.39 -4.20
CA GLY A 126 -29.29 -19.43 -4.95
C GLY A 126 -28.50 -18.20 -5.39
N SER A 127 -29.05 -17.42 -6.33
CA SER A 127 -28.30 -16.33 -7.01
C SER A 127 -27.90 -15.20 -6.09
N GLU A 128 -28.75 -14.81 -5.14
CA GLU A 128 -28.48 -13.74 -4.17
C GLU A 128 -27.24 -14.03 -3.32
N ARG A 129 -27.17 -15.19 -2.69
CA ARG A 129 -26.01 -15.54 -1.86
C ARG A 129 -24.75 -15.89 -2.67
N ILE A 130 -24.92 -16.30 -3.93
CA ILE A 130 -23.77 -16.47 -4.83
C ILE A 130 -23.18 -15.11 -5.19
N ALA A 131 -23.98 -14.08 -5.36
CA ALA A 131 -23.54 -12.73 -5.60
C ALA A 131 -22.59 -12.25 -4.49
N GLU A 132 -23.04 -12.35 -3.22
CA GLU A 132 -22.20 -12.02 -2.04
C GLU A 132 -20.89 -12.83 -1.95
N ILE A 133 -20.85 -14.06 -2.47
CA ILE A 133 -19.66 -14.90 -2.48
C ILE A 133 -18.72 -14.52 -3.63
N PHE A 134 -19.29 -14.16 -4.78
CA PHE A 134 -18.51 -13.87 -5.98
C PHE A 134 -17.77 -12.55 -5.91
N SER A 135 -18.22 -11.58 -5.12
CA SER A 135 -17.49 -10.34 -4.81
C SER A 135 -16.16 -10.58 -4.04
N TYR A 136 -15.95 -11.80 -3.53
CA TYR A 136 -14.67 -12.17 -2.89
C TYR A 136 -13.68 -12.91 -3.81
N PHE A 137 -13.97 -13.06 -5.09
CA PHE A 137 -13.03 -13.68 -6.03
C PHE A 137 -12.20 -12.64 -6.76
N ASP A 138 -10.88 -12.79 -6.73
CA ASP A 138 -9.93 -11.99 -7.54
C ASP A 138 -10.02 -12.31 -9.06
N ASP A 139 -10.75 -13.35 -9.47
CA ASP A 139 -10.92 -13.81 -10.85
C ASP A 139 -12.20 -14.66 -10.92
N ALA A 140 -13.29 -14.02 -11.22
CA ALA A 140 -14.62 -14.65 -11.26
C ALA A 140 -14.95 -15.29 -12.61
N GLU A 141 -14.18 -15.04 -13.70
CA GLU A 141 -14.48 -15.50 -15.07
C GLU A 141 -14.76 -17.00 -15.13
N MET A 142 -13.88 -17.82 -14.55
CA MET A 142 -14.02 -19.27 -14.57
C MET A 142 -15.30 -19.77 -13.89
N TYR A 143 -15.74 -19.12 -12.83
CA TYR A 143 -16.92 -19.50 -12.05
C TYR A 143 -18.20 -19.02 -12.71
N LEU A 144 -18.18 -17.85 -13.33
CA LEU A 144 -19.30 -17.36 -14.14
C LEU A 144 -19.54 -18.22 -15.39
N GLU A 145 -18.48 -18.72 -16.03
CA GLU A 145 -18.58 -19.64 -17.18
C GLU A 145 -19.27 -20.98 -16.84
N GLU A 146 -19.28 -21.37 -15.57
CA GLU A 146 -20.00 -22.56 -15.10
C GLU A 146 -21.51 -22.37 -15.01
N LEU A 147 -22.00 -21.12 -15.01
CA LEU A 147 -23.40 -20.74 -14.97
C LEU A 147 -23.96 -20.58 -16.39
N SER A 148 -25.30 -20.72 -16.52
CA SER A 148 -25.95 -20.26 -17.75
C SER A 148 -25.99 -18.74 -17.83
N LEU A 149 -26.10 -18.16 -19.03
CA LEU A 149 -26.14 -16.71 -19.22
C LEU A 149 -27.21 -16.04 -18.34
N GLU A 150 -28.41 -16.64 -18.26
CA GLU A 150 -29.52 -16.14 -17.42
C GLU A 150 -29.16 -16.19 -15.91
N GLN A 151 -28.44 -17.24 -15.48
CA GLN A 151 -28.01 -17.36 -14.09
C GLN A 151 -26.87 -16.39 -13.76
N ALA A 152 -25.90 -16.24 -14.65
CA ALA A 152 -24.80 -15.28 -14.50
C ALA A 152 -25.34 -13.84 -14.42
N ALA A 153 -26.21 -13.45 -15.36
CA ALA A 153 -26.87 -12.14 -15.33
C ALA A 153 -27.66 -11.93 -14.04
N LYS A 154 -28.37 -12.96 -13.56
CA LYS A 154 -29.11 -12.87 -12.31
C LYS A 154 -28.22 -12.76 -11.08
N VAL A 155 -27.06 -13.41 -11.05
CA VAL A 155 -26.06 -13.29 -9.97
C VAL A 155 -25.53 -11.86 -9.95
N ILE A 156 -25.10 -11.34 -11.09
CA ILE A 156 -24.57 -9.98 -11.21
C ILE A 156 -25.63 -8.92 -10.88
N SER A 157 -26.92 -9.15 -11.20
CA SER A 157 -28.00 -8.22 -10.81
C SER A 157 -28.26 -8.15 -9.29
N TYR A 158 -27.73 -9.08 -8.50
CA TYR A 158 -27.80 -9.05 -7.03
C TYR A 158 -26.54 -8.49 -6.37
N MET A 159 -25.49 -8.20 -7.14
CA MET A 159 -24.26 -7.56 -6.63
C MET A 159 -24.46 -6.05 -6.48
N ASP A 160 -23.67 -5.44 -5.61
CA ASP A 160 -23.49 -4.00 -5.63
C ASP A 160 -22.89 -3.58 -6.98
N ALA A 161 -23.13 -2.36 -7.41
CA ALA A 161 -22.83 -1.96 -8.78
C ALA A 161 -21.31 -1.93 -9.08
N ASP A 162 -20.50 -1.57 -8.11
CA ASP A 162 -19.04 -1.63 -8.09
C ASP A 162 -18.53 -3.07 -8.19
N ASP A 163 -18.93 -3.96 -7.26
CA ASP A 163 -18.63 -5.40 -7.31
C ASP A 163 -19.04 -6.06 -8.65
N ALA A 164 -20.21 -5.66 -9.17
CA ALA A 164 -20.69 -6.15 -10.45
C ALA A 164 -19.80 -5.70 -11.63
N LEU A 165 -19.25 -4.47 -11.56
CA LEU A 165 -18.34 -3.95 -12.57
C LEU A 165 -17.01 -4.69 -12.53
N ASP A 166 -16.41 -4.88 -11.34
CA ASP A 166 -15.16 -5.59 -11.16
C ASP A 166 -15.22 -7.01 -11.73
N VAL A 167 -16.29 -7.74 -11.39
CA VAL A 167 -16.52 -9.09 -11.94
C VAL A 167 -16.75 -9.08 -13.46
N LEU A 168 -17.34 -8.03 -14.02
CA LEU A 168 -17.54 -7.88 -15.46
C LEU A 168 -16.25 -7.49 -16.20
N ASP A 169 -15.32 -6.79 -15.55
CA ASP A 169 -14.05 -6.37 -16.15
C ASP A 169 -13.07 -7.53 -16.33
N ASP A 170 -13.20 -8.59 -15.54
CA ASP A 170 -12.48 -9.85 -15.74
C ASP A 170 -12.89 -10.57 -17.04
N LEU A 171 -14.06 -10.24 -17.61
CA LEU A 171 -14.59 -10.94 -18.78
C LEU A 171 -14.11 -10.33 -20.10
N SER A 172 -14.14 -11.14 -21.17
CA SER A 172 -13.98 -10.60 -22.51
C SER A 172 -15.11 -9.64 -22.88
N GLU A 173 -14.82 -8.56 -23.62
CA GLU A 173 -15.79 -7.54 -24.06
C GLU A 173 -17.08 -8.12 -24.67
N SER A 174 -16.98 -9.23 -25.41
CA SER A 174 -18.15 -9.90 -25.99
C SER A 174 -19.06 -10.49 -24.94
N LYS A 175 -18.51 -11.15 -23.90
CA LYS A 175 -19.27 -11.74 -22.80
C LYS A 175 -19.82 -10.67 -21.87
N LYS A 176 -19.01 -9.66 -21.55
CA LYS A 176 -19.44 -8.49 -20.75
C LYS A 176 -20.71 -7.88 -21.34
N ASN A 177 -20.67 -7.52 -22.63
CA ASN A 177 -21.84 -6.96 -23.32
C ASN A 177 -23.06 -7.90 -23.39
N GLU A 178 -22.83 -9.22 -23.53
CA GLU A 178 -23.89 -10.21 -23.54
C GLU A 178 -24.57 -10.30 -22.19
N ILE A 179 -23.82 -10.37 -21.08
CA ILE A 179 -24.35 -10.42 -19.72
C ILE A 179 -25.08 -9.10 -19.38
N VAL A 180 -24.45 -7.94 -19.62
CA VAL A 180 -25.06 -6.63 -19.36
C VAL A 180 -26.41 -6.47 -20.07
N SER A 181 -26.57 -7.04 -21.27
CA SER A 181 -27.86 -7.01 -21.99
C SER A 181 -28.96 -7.86 -21.35
N HIS A 182 -28.61 -8.77 -20.44
CA HIS A 182 -29.53 -9.68 -19.74
C HIS A 182 -29.74 -9.32 -18.26
N LEU A 183 -29.03 -8.28 -17.76
CA LEU A 183 -29.25 -7.75 -16.41
C LEU A 183 -30.71 -7.23 -16.29
N ASP A 184 -31.23 -7.19 -15.08
CA ASP A 184 -32.48 -6.48 -14.83
C ASP A 184 -32.31 -4.95 -15.04
N ALA A 185 -33.45 -4.24 -15.12
CA ALA A 185 -33.45 -2.85 -15.60
C ALA A 185 -32.70 -1.88 -14.65
N ASP A 186 -32.73 -2.17 -13.34
CA ASP A 186 -32.10 -1.31 -12.33
C ASP A 186 -30.60 -1.57 -12.30
N ALA A 187 -30.15 -2.84 -12.18
CA ALA A 187 -28.74 -3.22 -12.23
C ALA A 187 -28.07 -2.79 -13.56
N GLN A 188 -28.78 -2.95 -14.70
CA GLN A 188 -28.28 -2.50 -16.00
C GLN A 188 -28.02 -0.99 -16.03
N LYS A 189 -28.92 -0.19 -15.45
CA LYS A 189 -28.78 1.28 -15.39
C LYS A 189 -27.60 1.66 -14.52
N ASP A 190 -27.43 1.00 -13.38
CA ASP A 190 -26.37 1.31 -12.41
C ASP A 190 -25.00 0.93 -12.97
N VAL A 191 -24.83 -0.27 -13.51
CA VAL A 191 -23.60 -0.68 -14.20
C VAL A 191 -23.27 0.23 -15.40
N GLN A 192 -24.27 0.62 -16.22
CA GLN A 192 -24.05 1.55 -17.33
C GLN A 192 -23.65 2.95 -16.86
N LYS A 193 -24.11 3.39 -15.70
CA LYS A 193 -23.70 4.64 -15.09
C LYS A 193 -22.22 4.58 -14.71
N LEU A 194 -21.76 3.52 -14.03
CA LEU A 194 -20.36 3.35 -13.66
C LEU A 194 -19.46 3.26 -14.90
N LEU A 195 -19.84 2.49 -15.91
CA LEU A 195 -19.15 2.41 -17.21
C LEU A 195 -19.06 3.74 -17.99
N SER A 196 -19.76 4.77 -17.57
CA SER A 196 -19.68 6.10 -18.21
C SER A 196 -18.55 6.97 -17.67
N TYR A 197 -17.95 6.61 -16.54
CA TYR A 197 -16.79 7.27 -15.96
C TYR A 197 -15.48 6.71 -16.55
N GLU A 198 -14.40 7.46 -16.45
CA GLU A 198 -13.05 6.97 -16.77
C GLU A 198 -12.55 6.09 -15.60
N GLU A 199 -11.67 5.11 -15.89
CA GLU A 199 -11.19 4.15 -14.87
C GLU A 199 -10.44 4.81 -13.69
N ASP A 200 -9.94 6.02 -13.87
CA ASP A 200 -9.24 6.79 -12.84
C ASP A 200 -10.12 7.81 -12.12
N GLU A 201 -11.43 7.87 -12.41
CA GLU A 201 -12.41 8.75 -11.75
C GLU A 201 -13.09 8.04 -10.57
N ILE A 202 -13.31 8.75 -9.48
CA ILE A 202 -14.03 8.25 -8.28
C ILE A 202 -15.40 7.65 -8.62
N GLY A 203 -16.07 8.21 -9.62
CA GLY A 203 -17.38 7.73 -10.06
C GLY A 203 -17.39 6.29 -10.57
N SER A 204 -16.24 5.71 -10.98
CA SER A 204 -16.14 4.33 -11.45
C SER A 204 -16.20 3.31 -10.29
N CYS A 205 -15.84 3.71 -9.07
CA CYS A 205 -15.70 2.83 -7.90
C CYS A 205 -16.80 3.03 -6.85
N MET A 206 -17.85 3.81 -7.16
CA MET A 206 -18.91 4.11 -6.19
C MET A 206 -20.05 3.10 -6.22
N THR A 207 -20.61 2.78 -5.04
CA THR A 207 -21.84 2.03 -4.95
C THR A 207 -23.06 2.92 -4.76
N ASN A 208 -24.24 2.45 -5.19
CA ASN A 208 -25.53 3.09 -4.93
C ASN A 208 -26.27 2.50 -3.70
N ASN A 209 -25.64 1.58 -2.98
CA ASN A 209 -26.16 0.89 -1.82
C ASN A 209 -26.05 1.77 -0.55
N PHE A 210 -26.88 2.79 -0.40
CA PHE A 210 -26.87 3.70 0.74
C PHE A 210 -28.25 4.23 1.11
N VAL A 211 -28.41 4.70 2.35
CA VAL A 211 -29.65 5.30 2.87
C VAL A 211 -29.56 6.82 2.78
N CYS A 212 -30.60 7.43 2.20
CA CYS A 212 -30.75 8.88 2.08
C CYS A 212 -32.09 9.35 2.63
N ILE A 213 -32.07 10.43 3.43
CA ILE A 213 -33.28 11.02 4.03
C ILE A 213 -33.29 12.55 3.83
N SER A 214 -34.49 13.15 3.86
CA SER A 214 -34.63 14.62 3.79
C SER A 214 -34.40 15.28 5.15
N GLU A 215 -33.75 16.46 5.18
CA GLU A 215 -33.55 17.26 6.38
C GLU A 215 -34.85 17.77 7.04
N GLU A 216 -35.95 17.77 6.29
CA GLU A 216 -37.26 18.22 6.79
C GLU A 216 -37.95 17.22 7.71
N LEU A 217 -37.48 15.97 7.77
CA LEU A 217 -38.07 14.92 8.56
C LEU A 217 -37.81 15.13 10.08
N SER A 218 -38.75 14.70 10.90
CA SER A 218 -38.48 14.50 12.33
C SER A 218 -37.65 13.22 12.55
N VAL A 219 -36.97 13.11 13.70
CA VAL A 219 -36.20 11.90 14.09
C VAL A 219 -37.06 10.62 13.96
N ARG A 220 -38.34 10.71 14.33
CA ARG A 220 -39.26 9.56 14.21
C ARG A 220 -39.52 9.17 12.75
N GLU A 221 -39.75 10.16 11.87
CA GLU A 221 -39.98 9.92 10.45
C GLU A 221 -38.71 9.43 9.77
N ALA A 222 -37.55 10.03 10.11
CA ALA A 222 -36.23 9.59 9.64
C ALA A 222 -35.94 8.14 10.02
N MET A 223 -36.24 7.72 11.27
CA MET A 223 -36.11 6.32 11.68
C MET A 223 -37.07 5.39 10.91
N SER A 224 -38.29 5.84 10.62
CA SER A 224 -39.22 5.06 9.81
C SER A 224 -38.77 4.90 8.38
N GLU A 225 -38.21 5.95 7.81
CA GLU A 225 -37.66 5.94 6.45
C GLU A 225 -36.39 5.08 6.36
N LEU A 226 -35.50 5.17 7.35
CA LEU A 226 -34.36 4.27 7.48
C LEU A 226 -34.78 2.80 7.49
N VAL A 227 -35.76 2.43 8.33
CA VAL A 227 -36.24 1.04 8.40
C VAL A 227 -36.85 0.57 7.07
N ARG A 228 -37.47 1.47 6.34
CA ARG A 228 -37.99 1.19 5.00
C ARG A 228 -36.87 0.89 4.00
N GLN A 229 -35.83 1.75 3.98
CA GLN A 229 -34.70 1.65 3.04
C GLN A 229 -33.74 0.51 3.43
N ALA A 230 -33.57 0.20 4.72
CA ALA A 230 -32.74 -0.89 5.20
C ALA A 230 -33.19 -2.31 4.77
N GLY A 231 -34.34 -2.44 4.12
CA GLY A 231 -34.75 -3.68 3.46
C GLY A 231 -34.18 -3.84 2.04
N GLU A 232 -33.61 -2.79 1.48
CA GLU A 232 -33.09 -2.72 0.11
C GLU A 232 -31.60 -2.32 0.09
N HIS A 233 -31.09 -1.74 1.18
CA HIS A 233 -29.72 -1.23 1.32
C HIS A 233 -29.05 -1.77 2.58
N ASP A 234 -27.83 -2.24 2.47
CA ASP A 234 -27.04 -2.81 3.58
C ASP A 234 -26.15 -1.77 4.27
N ASN A 235 -25.72 -0.71 3.55
CA ASN A 235 -24.90 0.36 4.09
C ASN A 235 -25.74 1.37 4.87
N ILE A 236 -26.11 1.00 6.11
CA ILE A 236 -26.98 1.77 7.01
C ILE A 236 -26.24 2.45 8.17
N SER A 237 -24.94 2.23 8.31
CA SER A 237 -24.12 2.81 9.39
C SER A 237 -24.09 4.33 9.33
N THR A 238 -23.99 4.88 8.13
CA THR A 238 -24.05 6.30 7.81
C THR A 238 -25.32 6.59 7.01
N ILE A 239 -26.11 7.56 7.47
CA ILE A 239 -27.35 7.99 6.84
C ILE A 239 -27.11 9.37 6.24
N TYR A 240 -27.26 9.49 4.94
CA TYR A 240 -27.05 10.76 4.23
C TYR A 240 -28.30 11.63 4.28
N VAL A 241 -28.10 12.92 4.40
CA VAL A 241 -29.18 13.92 4.51
C VAL A 241 -29.12 14.86 3.32
N THR A 242 -30.27 15.06 2.70
CA THR A 242 -30.42 16.01 1.58
C THR A 242 -31.35 17.16 1.93
N ASP A 243 -31.10 18.32 1.33
CA ASP A 243 -31.97 19.49 1.42
C ASP A 243 -33.21 19.36 0.52
N THR A 244 -34.00 20.42 0.43
CA THR A 244 -35.22 20.50 -0.40
C THR A 244 -34.97 20.46 -1.89
N GLU A 245 -33.71 20.69 -2.34
CA GLU A 245 -33.28 20.61 -3.73
C GLU A 245 -32.59 19.27 -4.05
N GLU A 246 -32.66 18.30 -3.12
CA GLU A 246 -31.98 17.00 -3.19
C GLU A 246 -30.45 17.10 -3.19
N LYS A 247 -29.87 18.19 -2.67
CA LYS A 247 -28.45 18.37 -2.52
C LYS A 247 -27.98 17.83 -1.17
N PHE A 248 -26.73 17.37 -1.12
CA PHE A 248 -26.13 16.87 0.10
C PHE A 248 -26.04 17.97 1.18
N ALA A 249 -26.65 17.72 2.32
CA ALA A 249 -26.69 18.64 3.48
C ALA A 249 -25.78 18.16 4.64
N GLY A 250 -25.49 16.88 4.69
CA GLY A 250 -24.66 16.26 5.73
C GLY A 250 -24.96 14.78 5.92
N ALA A 251 -24.40 14.20 6.98
CA ALA A 251 -24.61 12.81 7.34
C ALA A 251 -24.95 12.65 8.83
N ILE A 252 -25.56 11.53 9.19
CA ILE A 252 -25.91 11.14 10.57
C ILE A 252 -25.38 9.73 10.81
N ASP A 253 -24.66 9.51 11.89
CA ASP A 253 -24.36 8.16 12.35
C ASP A 253 -25.64 7.46 12.81
N LEU A 254 -25.84 6.20 12.39
CA LEU A 254 -26.97 5.38 12.85
C LEU A 254 -27.10 5.39 14.38
N LYS A 255 -25.98 5.36 15.11
CA LYS A 255 -25.96 5.43 16.56
C LYS A 255 -26.59 6.72 17.09
N ASP A 256 -26.29 7.86 16.45
CA ASP A 256 -26.81 9.16 16.89
C ASP A 256 -28.31 9.29 16.60
N LEU A 257 -28.78 8.75 15.49
CA LEU A 257 -30.21 8.66 15.20
C LEU A 257 -30.96 7.76 16.21
N ILE A 258 -30.37 6.60 16.60
CA ILE A 258 -30.96 5.68 17.60
C ILE A 258 -31.09 6.31 18.99
N ILE A 259 -30.10 7.11 19.42
CA ILE A 259 -30.11 7.73 20.74
C ILE A 259 -30.84 9.06 20.79
N ALA A 260 -31.16 9.65 19.65
CA ALA A 260 -31.88 10.91 19.55
C ALA A 260 -33.30 10.80 20.15
N ARG A 261 -33.77 11.89 20.73
CA ARG A 261 -35.14 11.94 21.24
C ARG A 261 -36.12 12.24 20.10
N GLU A 262 -37.32 11.65 20.16
CA GLU A 262 -38.37 11.77 19.14
C GLU A 262 -38.65 13.24 18.70
N ASN A 263 -38.54 14.20 19.62
CA ASN A 263 -38.82 15.61 19.37
C ASN A 263 -37.57 16.44 19.06
N THR A 264 -36.41 15.84 18.93
CA THR A 264 -35.18 16.56 18.54
C THR A 264 -35.27 16.92 17.04
N PRO A 265 -35.01 18.18 16.65
CA PRO A 265 -34.89 18.51 15.23
C PRO A 265 -33.75 17.74 14.61
N LEU A 266 -33.96 17.21 13.40
CA LEU A 266 -32.95 16.40 12.72
C LEU A 266 -31.63 17.18 12.49
N GLN A 267 -31.73 18.49 12.22
CA GLN A 267 -30.58 19.39 12.04
C GLN A 267 -29.63 19.48 13.25
N GLU A 268 -30.10 19.12 14.47
CA GLU A 268 -29.22 19.12 15.67
C GLU A 268 -28.28 17.89 15.70
N ILE A 269 -28.58 16.85 14.94
CA ILE A 269 -27.78 15.62 14.89
C ILE A 269 -27.09 15.40 13.54
N VAL A 270 -27.38 16.23 12.54
CA VAL A 270 -26.71 16.21 11.23
C VAL A 270 -25.30 16.78 11.35
N SER A 271 -24.30 16.04 10.92
CA SER A 271 -22.93 16.53 10.72
C SER A 271 -22.84 17.20 9.34
N SER A 272 -22.93 18.52 9.29
CA SER A 272 -22.82 19.29 8.05
C SER A 272 -21.39 19.47 7.53
N SER A 273 -20.38 19.10 8.33
CA SER A 273 -18.96 19.12 7.96
C SER A 273 -18.43 17.74 7.56
N TYR A 274 -19.32 16.85 7.14
CA TYR A 274 -18.97 15.51 6.71
C TYR A 274 -18.13 15.55 5.41
N PRO A 275 -17.08 14.72 5.27
CA PRO A 275 -16.23 14.68 4.08
C PRO A 275 -17.02 14.17 2.86
N TYR A 276 -16.66 14.65 1.70
CA TYR A 276 -17.24 14.21 0.41
C TYR A 276 -16.21 14.36 -0.71
N VAL A 277 -16.47 13.68 -1.82
CA VAL A 277 -15.70 13.77 -3.08
C VAL A 277 -16.66 14.01 -4.26
N TYR A 278 -16.12 14.44 -5.42
CA TYR A 278 -16.92 14.56 -6.63
C TYR A 278 -16.68 13.40 -7.58
N GLU A 279 -17.70 13.04 -8.36
CA GLU A 279 -17.72 11.88 -9.26
C GLU A 279 -16.59 11.88 -10.32
N HIS A 280 -16.11 13.05 -10.73
CA HIS A 280 -15.02 13.22 -11.72
C HIS A 280 -13.67 13.59 -11.08
N GLU A 281 -13.51 13.46 -9.79
CA GLU A 281 -12.21 13.61 -9.16
C GLU A 281 -11.36 12.36 -9.42
N ASN A 282 -10.05 12.57 -9.59
CA ASN A 282 -9.12 11.46 -9.81
C ASN A 282 -8.91 10.65 -8.52
N ILE A 283 -8.98 9.33 -8.62
CA ILE A 283 -8.86 8.40 -7.49
C ILE A 283 -7.56 8.66 -6.71
N SER A 284 -6.41 8.74 -7.39
CA SER A 284 -5.11 8.88 -6.73
C SER A 284 -4.93 10.21 -5.97
N GLU A 285 -5.66 11.27 -6.35
CA GLU A 285 -5.64 12.57 -5.65
C GLU A 285 -6.55 12.60 -4.42
N CYS A 286 -7.61 11.79 -4.42
CA CYS A 286 -8.67 11.78 -3.42
C CYS A 286 -8.44 10.76 -2.31
N VAL A 287 -7.96 9.56 -2.66
CA VAL A 287 -7.87 8.39 -1.77
C VAL A 287 -7.14 8.70 -0.47
N GLU A 288 -6.01 9.40 -0.53
CA GLU A 288 -5.26 9.76 0.67
C GLU A 288 -6.01 10.71 1.60
N LYS A 289 -6.72 11.69 1.01
CA LYS A 289 -7.50 12.67 1.76
C LYS A 289 -8.65 11.99 2.49
N ILE A 290 -9.39 11.11 1.79
CA ILE A 290 -10.56 10.45 2.36
C ILE A 290 -10.20 9.37 3.38
N ALA A 291 -9.09 8.66 3.20
CA ALA A 291 -8.61 7.65 4.15
C ALA A 291 -8.29 8.23 5.54
N ASP A 292 -7.88 9.50 5.62
CA ASP A 292 -7.55 10.16 6.88
C ASP A 292 -8.78 10.49 7.77
N TYR A 293 -9.99 10.49 7.19
CA TYR A 293 -11.21 10.75 7.96
C TYR A 293 -11.67 9.57 8.79
N GLU A 294 -11.26 8.33 8.45
CA GLU A 294 -11.62 7.09 9.17
C GLU A 294 -13.16 6.90 9.29
N GLU A 295 -13.95 7.37 8.30
CA GLU A 295 -15.41 7.22 8.24
C GLU A 295 -15.82 5.86 7.67
N ASP A 296 -17.03 5.39 8.00
CA ASP A 296 -17.57 4.11 7.52
C ASP A 296 -17.91 4.15 6.01
N SER A 297 -18.27 5.32 5.50
CA SER A 297 -18.48 5.59 4.06
C SER A 297 -18.40 7.08 3.77
N ILE A 298 -18.13 7.46 2.51
CA ILE A 298 -17.99 8.84 2.05
C ILE A 298 -18.89 9.06 0.82
N PRO A 299 -19.72 10.13 0.79
CA PRO A 299 -20.60 10.39 -0.35
C PRO A 299 -19.82 10.96 -1.54
N VAL A 300 -20.16 10.44 -2.71
CA VAL A 300 -19.71 10.94 -4.02
C VAL A 300 -20.79 11.87 -4.57
N LEU A 301 -20.41 13.10 -4.87
CA LEU A 301 -21.34 14.14 -5.31
C LEU A 301 -21.20 14.43 -6.79
N THR A 302 -22.32 14.73 -7.44
CA THR A 302 -22.34 15.35 -8.77
C THR A 302 -21.87 16.81 -8.69
N GLN A 303 -21.55 17.43 -9.83
CA GLN A 303 -21.21 18.84 -9.91
C GLN A 303 -22.32 19.78 -9.37
N ASP A 304 -23.57 19.33 -9.40
CA ASP A 304 -24.73 20.06 -8.85
C ASP A 304 -24.89 19.87 -7.32
N GLY A 305 -24.04 19.06 -6.69
CA GLY A 305 -24.06 18.78 -5.25
C GLY A 305 -25.07 17.72 -4.82
N LYS A 306 -25.61 16.93 -5.72
CA LYS A 306 -26.47 15.77 -5.42
C LYS A 306 -25.59 14.54 -5.17
N ILE A 307 -26.07 13.61 -4.35
CA ILE A 307 -25.39 12.35 -4.10
C ILE A 307 -25.50 11.47 -5.35
N ALA A 308 -24.37 11.12 -5.93
CA ALA A 308 -24.28 10.18 -7.06
C ALA A 308 -24.17 8.73 -6.58
N GLY A 309 -23.46 8.49 -5.50
CA GLY A 309 -23.18 7.21 -4.86
C GLY A 309 -22.38 7.41 -3.58
N ILE A 310 -21.82 6.35 -3.06
CA ILE A 310 -20.92 6.37 -1.90
C ILE A 310 -19.69 5.50 -2.17
N LEU A 311 -18.60 5.79 -1.45
CA LEU A 311 -17.47 4.88 -1.26
C LEU A 311 -17.55 4.31 0.15
N THR A 312 -17.51 3.00 0.31
CA THR A 312 -17.48 2.37 1.63
C THR A 312 -16.04 2.36 2.20
N ALA A 313 -15.91 2.10 3.49
CA ALA A 313 -14.58 1.93 4.10
C ALA A 313 -13.78 0.77 3.47
N THR A 314 -14.46 -0.24 2.92
CA THR A 314 -13.83 -1.37 2.23
C THR A 314 -13.21 -0.90 0.92
N ASP A 315 -13.99 -0.19 0.10
CA ASP A 315 -13.55 0.36 -1.19
C ASP A 315 -12.39 1.33 -1.00
N ILE A 316 -12.46 2.21 0.02
CA ILE A 316 -11.36 3.13 0.35
C ILE A 316 -10.08 2.36 0.70
N VAL A 317 -10.18 1.25 1.45
CA VAL A 317 -9.01 0.43 1.79
C VAL A 317 -8.43 -0.25 0.56
N GLU A 318 -9.27 -0.73 -0.35
CA GLU A 318 -8.87 -1.36 -1.61
C GLU A 318 -8.18 -0.35 -2.53
N LEU A 319 -8.80 0.80 -2.75
CA LEU A 319 -8.21 1.90 -3.54
C LEU A 319 -6.86 2.40 -2.97
N VAL A 320 -6.71 2.41 -1.63
CA VAL A 320 -5.42 2.74 -0.99
C VAL A 320 -4.38 1.65 -1.26
N ASP A 321 -4.76 0.37 -1.22
CA ASP A 321 -3.84 -0.75 -1.47
C ASP A 321 -3.37 -0.74 -2.92
N ASP A 322 -4.27 -0.52 -3.88
CA ASP A 322 -3.98 -0.40 -5.31
C ASP A 322 -3.08 0.80 -5.61
N ALA A 323 -3.38 1.97 -5.04
CA ALA A 323 -2.54 3.15 -5.20
C ALA A 323 -1.12 2.92 -4.65
N MET A 324 -1.00 2.21 -3.52
CA MET A 324 0.29 1.84 -2.95
C MET A 324 1.02 0.79 -3.81
N GLY A 325 0.30 -0.15 -4.41
CA GLY A 325 0.81 -1.14 -5.36
C GLY A 325 1.40 -0.47 -6.60
N ASP A 326 0.64 0.44 -7.20
CA ASP A 326 1.06 1.24 -8.35
C ASP A 326 2.28 2.12 -8.06
N ASP A 327 2.32 2.79 -6.92
CA ASP A 327 3.48 3.58 -6.48
C ASP A 327 4.73 2.71 -6.32
N TYR A 328 4.56 1.51 -5.75
CA TYR A 328 5.65 0.54 -5.62
C TYR A 328 6.14 0.06 -6.99
N ALA A 329 5.23 -0.23 -7.91
CA ALA A 329 5.55 -0.64 -9.28
C ALA A 329 6.31 0.47 -10.04
N LYS A 330 5.82 1.72 -9.98
CA LYS A 330 6.47 2.89 -10.57
C LYS A 330 7.87 3.14 -9.96
N LEU A 331 8.02 3.02 -8.63
CA LEU A 331 9.31 3.11 -7.96
C LEU A 331 10.30 2.04 -8.45
N ALA A 332 9.82 0.85 -8.78
CA ALA A 332 10.62 -0.22 -9.38
C ALA A 332 10.94 -0.01 -10.87
N GLY A 333 10.32 0.96 -11.53
CA GLY A 333 10.47 1.25 -12.96
C GLY A 333 9.54 0.46 -13.86
N LEU A 334 8.36 0.11 -13.35
CA LEU A 334 7.24 -0.44 -14.11
C LEU A 334 6.27 0.68 -14.50
N THR A 335 5.38 0.44 -15.43
CA THR A 335 4.34 1.41 -15.80
C THR A 335 3.09 1.30 -14.93
N SER A 336 2.82 0.11 -14.38
CA SER A 336 1.74 -0.20 -13.47
C SER A 336 2.04 -1.47 -12.69
N GLU A 337 1.25 -1.81 -11.70
CA GLU A 337 1.34 -3.05 -10.94
C GLU A 337 1.28 -4.29 -11.85
N GLU A 338 1.90 -5.39 -11.42
CA GLU A 338 2.00 -6.65 -12.17
C GLU A 338 1.52 -7.81 -11.32
N ASP A 339 0.51 -8.54 -11.78
CA ASP A 339 0.02 -9.75 -11.14
C ASP A 339 0.77 -11.00 -11.63
N LEU A 340 0.84 -12.00 -10.74
CA LEU A 340 1.46 -13.31 -11.02
C LEU A 340 0.80 -14.06 -12.19
N LYS A 341 -0.49 -13.87 -12.41
CA LYS A 341 -1.28 -14.53 -13.46
C LYS A 341 -1.20 -13.83 -14.82
N GLU A 342 -0.65 -12.64 -14.90
CA GLU A 342 -0.55 -11.88 -16.14
C GLU A 342 0.18 -12.63 -17.26
N PRO A 343 -0.30 -12.54 -18.51
CA PRO A 343 0.44 -13.05 -19.66
C PRO A 343 1.81 -12.38 -19.83
N THR A 344 2.86 -13.17 -20.09
CA THR A 344 4.25 -12.67 -20.22
C THR A 344 4.41 -11.48 -21.17
N ILE A 345 3.56 -11.38 -22.20
CA ILE A 345 3.61 -10.26 -23.17
C ILE A 345 3.12 -8.96 -22.52
N VAL A 346 2.13 -9.02 -21.64
CA VAL A 346 1.61 -7.86 -20.91
C VAL A 346 2.67 -7.37 -19.94
N SER A 347 3.22 -8.25 -19.09
CA SER A 347 4.33 -7.93 -18.19
C SER A 347 5.54 -7.32 -18.93
N MET A 348 5.87 -7.85 -20.12
CA MET A 348 6.92 -7.28 -20.96
C MET A 348 6.58 -5.84 -21.39
N LYS A 349 5.33 -5.55 -21.76
CA LYS A 349 4.89 -4.19 -22.14
C LYS A 349 5.00 -3.20 -21.00
N LYS A 350 4.71 -3.63 -19.77
CA LYS A 350 4.83 -2.80 -18.56
C LYS A 350 6.29 -2.44 -18.23
N ARG A 351 7.25 -3.31 -18.56
CA ARG A 351 8.69 -3.13 -18.24
C ARG A 351 9.49 -2.48 -19.35
N LEU A 352 9.19 -2.81 -20.62
CA LEU A 352 10.03 -2.44 -21.78
C LEU A 352 10.20 -0.92 -21.98
N PRO A 353 9.20 -0.06 -21.80
CA PRO A 353 9.37 1.39 -21.99
C PRO A 353 10.50 1.97 -21.14
N TRP A 354 10.51 1.64 -19.87
CA TRP A 354 11.56 2.08 -18.93
C TRP A 354 12.93 1.50 -19.30
N LEU A 355 13.02 0.24 -19.65
CA LEU A 355 14.28 -0.39 -20.06
C LEU A 355 14.88 0.28 -21.30
N ILE A 356 14.06 0.73 -22.25
CA ILE A 356 14.51 1.47 -23.44
C ILE A 356 15.07 2.85 -23.02
N ILE A 357 14.37 3.58 -22.14
CA ILE A 357 14.86 4.88 -21.63
C ILE A 357 16.20 4.69 -20.92
N LEU A 358 16.30 3.69 -20.05
CA LEU A 358 17.51 3.40 -19.30
C LEU A 358 18.67 2.96 -20.20
N LEU A 359 18.40 2.25 -21.31
CA LEU A 359 19.41 1.91 -22.30
C LEU A 359 20.07 3.17 -22.90
N PHE A 360 19.27 4.15 -23.31
CA PHE A 360 19.79 5.41 -23.85
C PHE A 360 20.53 6.24 -22.80
N LEU A 361 20.02 6.31 -21.57
CA LEU A 361 20.70 6.97 -20.46
C LEU A 361 22.03 6.26 -20.13
N GLY A 362 22.06 4.93 -20.11
CA GLY A 362 23.29 4.15 -19.91
C GLY A 362 24.32 4.39 -21.01
N MET A 363 23.90 4.57 -22.27
CA MET A 363 24.79 4.97 -23.37
C MET A 363 25.39 6.37 -23.13
N ALA A 364 24.59 7.31 -22.58
CA ALA A 364 25.11 8.63 -22.22
C ALA A 364 26.16 8.55 -21.11
N VAL A 365 25.91 7.76 -20.05
CA VAL A 365 26.88 7.50 -18.98
C VAL A 365 28.17 6.90 -19.53
N SER A 366 28.06 5.88 -20.40
CA SER A 366 29.21 5.25 -21.05
C SER A 366 30.02 6.23 -21.89
N SER A 367 29.36 7.17 -22.57
CA SER A 367 30.04 8.22 -23.35
C SER A 367 30.85 9.16 -22.45
N VAL A 368 30.31 9.49 -21.27
CA VAL A 368 31.00 10.32 -20.27
C VAL A 368 32.21 9.58 -19.68
N VAL A 369 32.10 8.28 -19.40
CA VAL A 369 33.25 7.45 -18.99
C VAL A 369 34.36 7.53 -20.03
N GLY A 370 34.04 7.50 -21.34
CA GLY A 370 35.01 7.63 -22.43
C GLY A 370 35.82 8.94 -22.40
N ILE A 371 35.29 10.04 -21.88
CA ILE A 371 36.01 11.31 -21.72
C ILE A 371 37.21 11.13 -20.75
N PHE A 372 37.09 10.24 -19.77
CA PHE A 372 38.11 9.96 -18.76
C PHE A 372 39.08 8.81 -19.15
N GLU A 373 39.08 8.36 -20.39
CA GLU A 373 39.97 7.29 -20.86
C GLU A 373 41.45 7.57 -20.60
N SER A 374 41.87 8.85 -20.69
CA SER A 374 43.22 9.27 -20.37
C SER A 374 43.60 9.03 -18.91
N VAL A 375 42.66 9.21 -17.97
CA VAL A 375 42.87 8.95 -16.54
C VAL A 375 43.09 7.46 -16.30
N VAL A 376 42.30 6.64 -16.94
CA VAL A 376 42.38 5.18 -16.88
C VAL A 376 43.68 4.66 -17.49
N ALA A 377 44.14 5.25 -18.59
CA ALA A 377 45.39 4.87 -19.24
C ALA A 377 46.61 5.15 -18.36
N VAL A 378 46.62 6.26 -17.60
CA VAL A 378 47.71 6.62 -16.67
C VAL A 378 47.66 5.82 -15.38
N LEU A 379 46.44 5.61 -14.82
CA LEU A 379 46.26 4.95 -13.53
C LEU A 379 45.15 3.88 -13.58
N PRO A 380 45.43 2.70 -14.16
CA PRO A 380 44.40 1.66 -14.37
C PRO A 380 43.73 1.15 -13.09
N ILE A 381 44.35 1.33 -11.92
CA ILE A 381 43.77 0.88 -10.64
C ILE A 381 42.46 1.63 -10.30
N VAL A 382 42.27 2.83 -10.85
CA VAL A 382 41.04 3.63 -10.61
C VAL A 382 39.81 2.86 -11.09
N ILE A 383 39.88 2.13 -12.19
CA ILE A 383 38.76 1.28 -12.67
C ILE A 383 38.30 0.26 -11.63
N CYS A 384 39.22 -0.28 -10.83
CA CYS A 384 38.89 -1.32 -9.85
C CYS A 384 37.86 -0.87 -8.79
N PHE A 385 37.76 0.44 -8.53
CA PHE A 385 36.90 0.99 -7.49
C PHE A 385 35.76 1.84 -8.03
N GLN A 386 35.61 1.95 -9.37
CA GLN A 386 34.52 2.66 -10.01
C GLN A 386 33.18 2.13 -9.53
N SER A 387 32.94 0.81 -9.66
CA SER A 387 31.68 0.19 -9.28
C SER A 387 31.31 0.43 -7.82
N LEU A 388 32.30 0.48 -6.91
CA LEU A 388 32.07 0.78 -5.51
C LEU A 388 31.48 2.18 -5.30
N VAL A 389 32.01 3.18 -6.01
CA VAL A 389 31.54 4.57 -5.87
C VAL A 389 30.17 4.75 -6.53
N LEU A 390 29.95 4.16 -7.71
CA LEU A 390 28.67 4.20 -8.42
C LEU A 390 27.56 3.53 -7.62
N ASP A 391 27.81 2.30 -7.15
CA ASP A 391 26.84 1.53 -6.36
C ASP A 391 26.41 2.27 -5.08
N MET A 392 27.37 2.81 -4.32
CA MET A 392 27.03 3.57 -3.11
C MET A 392 26.28 4.87 -3.41
N ALA A 393 26.61 5.56 -4.49
CA ALA A 393 25.88 6.75 -4.94
C ALA A 393 24.45 6.42 -5.36
N GLY A 394 24.27 5.38 -6.16
CA GLY A 394 22.96 4.88 -6.59
C GLY A 394 22.07 4.51 -5.39
N ASN A 395 22.61 3.73 -4.45
CA ASN A 395 21.88 3.31 -3.26
C ASN A 395 21.43 4.48 -2.37
N VAL A 396 22.27 5.50 -2.16
CA VAL A 396 21.85 6.69 -1.39
C VAL A 396 20.78 7.48 -2.13
N GLY A 397 20.90 7.59 -3.45
CA GLY A 397 19.89 8.28 -4.26
C GLY A 397 18.52 7.61 -4.20
N THR A 398 18.46 6.29 -4.31
CA THR A 398 17.20 5.54 -4.19
C THR A 398 16.63 5.57 -2.77
N GLN A 399 17.48 5.59 -1.73
CA GLN A 399 17.00 5.78 -0.35
C GLN A 399 16.40 7.18 -0.14
N SER A 400 17.04 8.23 -0.66
CA SER A 400 16.50 9.59 -0.58
C SER A 400 15.24 9.76 -1.43
N LEU A 401 15.15 9.08 -2.59
CA LEU A 401 13.96 9.02 -3.43
C LEU A 401 12.77 8.45 -2.65
N ALA A 402 12.93 7.26 -2.08
CA ALA A 402 11.86 6.58 -1.35
C ALA A 402 11.34 7.41 -0.17
N VAL A 403 12.25 8.05 0.59
CA VAL A 403 11.86 8.96 1.69
C VAL A 403 11.13 10.19 1.15
N THR A 404 11.57 10.73 0.01
CA THR A 404 10.98 11.96 -0.55
C THR A 404 9.60 11.70 -1.13
N ILE A 405 9.40 10.61 -1.88
CA ILE A 405 8.07 10.21 -2.38
C ILE A 405 7.13 10.07 -1.19
N ARG A 406 7.49 9.29 -0.18
CA ARG A 406 6.64 9.07 1.00
C ARG A 406 6.24 10.36 1.73
N VAL A 407 7.17 11.32 1.85
CA VAL A 407 6.89 12.61 2.51
C VAL A 407 6.07 13.55 1.62
N LEU A 408 6.20 13.45 0.30
CA LEU A 408 5.39 14.25 -0.64
C LEU A 408 3.93 13.79 -0.67
N VAL A 409 3.71 12.50 -0.49
CA VAL A 409 2.40 11.86 -0.41
C VAL A 409 1.72 12.18 0.93
N ASP A 410 2.41 12.00 2.07
CA ASP A 410 1.82 12.16 3.42
C ASP A 410 1.60 13.61 3.87
N GLU A 411 2.27 14.60 3.26
CA GLU A 411 2.25 15.98 3.78
C GLU A 411 2.17 17.05 2.69
N ASP A 412 1.23 17.95 2.78
CA ASP A 412 1.27 19.24 2.06
C ASP A 412 2.51 20.04 2.46
N LEU A 413 3.59 19.90 1.67
CA LEU A 413 4.88 20.49 1.99
C LEU A 413 4.96 21.96 1.54
N ASP A 414 5.00 22.87 2.51
CA ASP A 414 5.44 24.25 2.27
C ASP A 414 6.91 24.28 1.78
N THR A 415 7.28 25.31 1.00
CA THR A 415 8.64 25.51 0.47
C THR A 415 9.72 25.39 1.56
N ARG A 416 9.42 25.83 2.79
CA ARG A 416 10.36 25.72 3.92
C ARG A 416 10.59 24.28 4.35
N LYS A 417 9.55 23.46 4.39
CA LYS A 417 9.62 22.03 4.70
C LYS A 417 10.38 21.28 3.59
N LYS A 418 10.13 21.60 2.31
CA LYS A 418 10.85 21.04 1.15
C LYS A 418 12.36 21.29 1.24
N LEU A 419 12.76 22.52 1.57
CA LEU A 419 14.18 22.86 1.78
C LEU A 419 14.77 22.16 3.01
N ALA A 420 14.01 22.00 4.07
CA ALA A 420 14.46 21.27 5.27
C ALA A 420 14.68 19.78 4.98
N LEU A 421 13.80 19.14 4.21
CA LEU A 421 13.96 17.75 3.75
C LEU A 421 15.23 17.61 2.89
N LEU A 422 15.41 18.48 1.91
CA LEU A 422 16.61 18.50 1.07
C LEU A 422 17.89 18.62 1.90
N GLY A 423 17.92 19.56 2.85
CA GLY A 423 19.07 19.74 3.76
C GLY A 423 19.30 18.52 4.67
N LYS A 424 18.25 17.84 5.09
CA LYS A 424 18.31 16.62 5.89
C LYS A 424 18.94 15.48 5.09
N GLU A 425 18.47 15.23 3.86
CA GLU A 425 18.98 14.15 3.00
C GLU A 425 20.44 14.38 2.59
N MET A 426 20.84 15.62 2.25
CA MET A 426 22.24 15.96 2.01
C MET A 426 23.13 15.73 3.24
N LYS A 427 22.64 16.05 4.45
CA LYS A 427 23.36 15.79 5.70
C LYS A 427 23.53 14.30 5.98
N ILE A 428 22.49 13.49 5.69
CA ILE A 428 22.54 12.03 5.79
C ILE A 428 23.56 11.48 4.79
N GLY A 429 23.52 11.93 3.54
CA GLY A 429 24.50 11.58 2.51
C GLY A 429 25.95 11.90 2.93
N PHE A 430 26.17 13.08 3.54
CA PHE A 430 27.48 13.45 4.08
C PHE A 430 27.94 12.53 5.21
N LEU A 431 27.09 12.26 6.20
CA LEU A 431 27.45 11.42 7.35
C LEU A 431 27.73 9.97 6.93
N ASN A 432 26.90 9.42 6.06
CA ASN A 432 27.10 8.09 5.51
C ASN A 432 28.37 8.04 4.64
N GLY A 433 28.54 9.02 3.76
CA GLY A 433 29.73 9.17 2.92
C GLY A 433 31.02 9.30 3.73
N ALA A 434 31.01 10.10 4.79
CA ALA A 434 32.18 10.25 5.67
C ALA A 434 32.50 8.93 6.40
N SER A 435 31.49 8.23 6.91
CA SER A 435 31.66 6.94 7.58
C SER A 435 32.27 5.89 6.65
N LEU A 436 31.63 5.74 5.45
CA LEU A 436 32.11 4.79 4.43
C LEU A 436 33.47 5.23 3.82
N GLY A 437 33.69 6.52 3.67
CA GLY A 437 34.97 7.08 3.19
C GLY A 437 36.15 6.76 4.12
N VAL A 438 35.94 6.85 5.44
CA VAL A 438 36.95 6.44 6.44
C VAL A 438 37.17 4.92 6.38
N MET A 439 36.11 4.13 6.26
CA MET A 439 36.26 2.69 6.08
C MET A 439 37.00 2.34 4.80
N ALA A 440 36.66 2.99 3.69
CA ALA A 440 37.34 2.81 2.40
C ALA A 440 38.84 3.18 2.50
N LEU A 441 39.16 4.31 3.13
CA LEU A 441 40.56 4.72 3.35
C LEU A 441 41.38 3.59 4.02
N VAL A 442 40.86 3.00 5.08
CA VAL A 442 41.57 1.95 5.85
C VAL A 442 41.58 0.63 5.08
N PHE A 443 40.41 0.10 4.73
CA PHE A 443 40.34 -1.24 4.14
C PHE A 443 40.89 -1.31 2.73
N LEU A 444 40.58 -0.31 1.86
CA LEU A 444 41.16 -0.28 0.51
C LEU A 444 42.66 0.04 0.53
N GLY A 445 43.13 0.92 1.43
CA GLY A 445 44.56 1.20 1.57
C GLY A 445 45.35 -0.07 1.86
N ILE A 446 44.90 -0.87 2.83
CA ILE A 446 45.49 -2.17 3.16
C ILE A 446 45.39 -3.13 1.97
N TYR A 447 44.20 -3.25 1.34
CA TYR A 447 43.97 -4.11 0.18
C TYR A 447 44.91 -3.76 -0.99
N ILE A 448 45.03 -2.49 -1.34
CA ILE A 448 45.88 -2.03 -2.45
C ILE A 448 47.35 -2.34 -2.17
N HIS A 449 47.81 -2.11 -0.92
CA HIS A 449 49.17 -2.44 -0.55
C HIS A 449 49.46 -3.94 -0.60
N LEU A 450 48.62 -4.78 0.03
CA LEU A 450 48.85 -6.22 0.16
C LEU A 450 48.65 -6.98 -1.15
N PHE A 451 47.59 -6.69 -1.88
CA PHE A 451 47.18 -7.50 -3.06
C PHE A 451 47.62 -6.87 -4.39
N LYS A 452 47.66 -5.54 -4.50
CA LYS A 452 48.05 -4.84 -5.72
C LYS A 452 49.53 -4.40 -5.67
N LYS A 453 50.18 -4.57 -4.49
CA LYS A 453 51.60 -4.32 -4.26
C LYS A 453 52.08 -2.86 -4.50
N TYR A 454 51.18 -1.89 -4.37
CA TYR A 454 51.54 -0.48 -4.35
C TYR A 454 52.28 -0.12 -3.06
N ALA A 455 53.14 0.91 -3.11
CA ALA A 455 53.73 1.47 -1.91
C ALA A 455 52.67 1.98 -0.93
N TRP A 456 52.92 1.91 0.37
CA TRP A 456 51.98 2.36 1.39
C TRP A 456 51.40 3.75 1.11
N MET A 457 52.29 4.72 0.77
CA MET A 457 51.89 6.10 0.49
C MET A 457 50.90 6.16 -0.69
N SER A 458 51.26 5.55 -1.82
CA SER A 458 50.38 5.52 -3.00
C SER A 458 49.08 4.78 -2.72
N ALA A 459 49.10 3.68 -1.97
CA ALA A 459 47.92 2.93 -1.59
C ALA A 459 46.92 3.76 -0.78
N PHE A 460 47.40 4.51 0.23
CA PHE A 460 46.58 5.39 1.03
C PHE A 460 46.13 6.65 0.30
N LEU A 461 46.92 7.18 -0.64
CA LEU A 461 46.47 8.29 -1.50
C LEU A 461 45.34 7.86 -2.45
N ILE A 462 45.44 6.69 -3.08
CA ILE A 462 44.42 6.15 -3.93
C ILE A 462 43.13 5.86 -3.12
N SER A 463 43.25 5.18 -1.98
CA SER A 463 42.10 4.89 -1.12
C SER A 463 41.45 6.15 -0.52
N GLY A 464 42.27 7.17 -0.22
CA GLY A 464 41.81 8.50 0.22
C GLY A 464 40.99 9.21 -0.87
N CYS A 465 41.45 9.14 -2.12
CA CYS A 465 40.73 9.68 -3.26
C CYS A 465 39.36 8.97 -3.41
N VAL A 466 39.29 7.63 -3.31
CA VAL A 466 38.04 6.87 -3.31
C VAL A 466 37.13 7.31 -2.15
N GLY A 467 37.69 7.47 -0.94
CA GLY A 467 36.93 7.90 0.24
C GLY A 467 36.33 9.31 0.08
N ILE A 468 37.08 10.26 -0.45
CA ILE A 468 36.59 11.62 -0.73
C ILE A 468 35.51 11.57 -1.83
N SER A 469 35.73 10.75 -2.86
CA SER A 469 34.75 10.58 -3.94
C SER A 469 33.42 10.00 -3.43
N LEU A 470 33.46 9.05 -2.48
CA LEU A 470 32.25 8.54 -1.81
C LEU A 470 31.49 9.64 -1.08
N VAL A 471 32.21 10.49 -0.29
CA VAL A 471 31.55 11.60 0.42
C VAL A 471 30.84 12.53 -0.56
N VAL A 472 31.54 12.99 -1.59
CA VAL A 472 31.02 13.97 -2.55
C VAL A 472 29.88 13.35 -3.37
N ALA A 473 30.08 12.14 -3.89
CA ALA A 473 29.05 11.47 -4.69
C ALA A 473 27.76 11.21 -3.88
N MET A 474 27.87 10.73 -2.63
CA MET A 474 26.72 10.45 -1.79
C MET A 474 25.94 11.72 -1.37
N VAL A 475 26.64 12.84 -1.15
CA VAL A 475 25.96 14.14 -0.89
C VAL A 475 25.18 14.60 -2.10
N ILE A 476 25.79 14.52 -3.30
CA ILE A 476 25.11 14.92 -4.54
C ILE A 476 23.97 13.94 -4.86
N SER A 477 24.15 12.64 -4.61
CA SER A 477 23.11 11.63 -4.83
C SER A 477 21.90 11.83 -3.92
N GLY A 478 22.11 12.18 -2.65
CA GLY A 478 21.03 12.56 -1.74
C GLY A 478 20.28 13.83 -2.21
N PHE A 479 21.02 14.80 -2.74
CA PHE A 479 20.41 15.98 -3.38
C PHE A 479 19.57 15.61 -4.61
N VAL A 480 20.11 14.80 -5.53
CA VAL A 480 19.44 14.38 -6.77
C VAL A 480 18.21 13.54 -6.46
N GLY A 481 18.34 12.54 -5.56
CA GLY A 481 17.23 11.68 -5.14
C GLY A 481 16.10 12.42 -4.45
N THR A 482 16.35 13.62 -3.92
CA THR A 482 15.31 14.47 -3.30
C THR A 482 14.74 15.49 -4.29
N ILE A 483 15.58 16.14 -5.10
CA ILE A 483 15.13 17.26 -5.94
C ILE A 483 14.31 16.80 -7.15
N ILE A 484 14.62 15.62 -7.72
CA ILE A 484 13.91 15.11 -8.90
C ILE A 484 12.44 14.81 -8.61
N PRO A 485 12.07 14.04 -7.57
CA PRO A 485 10.65 13.80 -7.27
C PRO A 485 9.94 15.10 -6.86
N MET A 486 10.59 16.01 -6.14
CA MET A 486 10.02 17.33 -5.84
C MET A 486 9.76 18.16 -7.10
N PHE A 487 10.59 18.03 -8.11
CA PHE A 487 10.41 18.69 -9.39
C PHE A 487 9.21 18.10 -10.14
N PHE A 488 9.07 16.77 -10.18
CA PHE A 488 7.91 16.12 -10.82
C PHE A 488 6.61 16.49 -10.13
N HIS A 489 6.55 16.44 -8.83
CA HIS A 489 5.41 16.91 -8.05
C HIS A 489 5.05 18.38 -8.37
N LYS A 490 6.05 19.26 -8.55
CA LYS A 490 5.80 20.67 -8.86
C LYS A 490 5.18 20.90 -10.25
N ILE A 491 5.44 20.03 -11.20
CA ILE A 491 4.89 20.10 -12.56
C ILE A 491 3.65 19.19 -12.74
N HIS A 492 3.06 18.76 -11.62
CA HIS A 492 1.89 17.87 -11.59
C HIS A 492 2.12 16.52 -12.31
N ILE A 493 3.32 16.00 -12.22
CA ILE A 493 3.65 14.62 -12.60
C ILE A 493 3.85 13.84 -11.31
N ASP A 494 3.29 12.64 -11.26
CA ASP A 494 3.44 11.73 -10.13
C ASP A 494 4.93 11.56 -9.74
N PRO A 495 5.31 11.86 -8.48
CA PRO A 495 6.69 11.72 -8.01
C PRO A 495 7.25 10.29 -8.12
N ALA A 496 6.40 9.26 -8.07
CA ALA A 496 6.80 7.86 -8.18
C ALA A 496 7.37 7.53 -9.56
N VAL A 497 7.01 8.28 -10.61
CA VAL A 497 7.62 8.20 -11.95
C VAL A 497 9.12 8.49 -11.92
N ALA A 498 9.64 9.22 -10.91
CA ALA A 498 11.06 9.39 -10.67
C ALA A 498 11.75 8.08 -10.21
N SER A 499 11.45 6.97 -10.85
CA SER A 499 11.78 5.59 -10.47
C SER A 499 13.20 5.36 -9.95
N GLY A 500 13.38 4.34 -9.11
CA GLY A 500 14.68 3.93 -8.59
C GLY A 500 15.74 3.75 -9.69
N PRO A 501 15.46 3.02 -10.79
CA PRO A 501 16.38 2.85 -11.91
C PRO A 501 16.77 4.16 -12.60
N LEU A 502 15.86 5.11 -12.75
CA LEU A 502 16.15 6.43 -13.30
C LEU A 502 17.12 7.20 -12.40
N ILE A 503 16.82 7.28 -11.11
CA ILE A 503 17.66 7.95 -10.12
C ILE A 503 19.04 7.31 -10.04
N THR A 504 19.12 5.97 -10.06
CA THR A 504 20.41 5.26 -10.07
C THR A 504 21.23 5.64 -11.29
N THR A 505 20.64 5.68 -12.49
CA THR A 505 21.37 6.04 -13.73
C THR A 505 21.86 7.49 -13.72
N VAL A 506 21.06 8.44 -13.19
CA VAL A 506 21.49 9.83 -13.02
C VAL A 506 22.63 9.92 -11.99
N ASN A 507 22.54 9.18 -10.90
CA ASN A 507 23.59 9.14 -9.88
C ASN A 507 24.87 8.47 -10.38
N ASP A 508 24.78 7.49 -11.27
CA ASP A 508 25.94 6.89 -11.93
C ASP A 508 26.72 7.94 -12.73
N LEU A 509 26.01 8.80 -13.47
CA LEU A 509 26.62 9.92 -14.18
C LEU A 509 27.36 10.87 -13.22
N VAL A 510 26.71 11.25 -12.12
CA VAL A 510 27.28 12.11 -11.07
C VAL A 510 28.51 11.44 -10.45
N ALA A 511 28.42 10.17 -10.11
CA ALA A 511 29.49 9.41 -9.49
C ALA A 511 30.71 9.25 -10.41
N VAL A 512 30.48 8.99 -11.70
CA VAL A 512 31.55 8.91 -12.72
C VAL A 512 32.31 10.22 -12.81
N ILE A 513 31.60 11.35 -13.00
CA ILE A 513 32.22 12.67 -13.10
C ILE A 513 33.00 13.01 -11.82
N THR A 514 32.36 12.75 -10.67
CA THR A 514 33.00 13.03 -9.35
C THR A 514 34.24 12.18 -9.15
N TYR A 515 34.14 10.88 -9.38
CA TYR A 515 35.25 9.95 -9.09
C TYR A 515 36.44 10.14 -10.02
N TYR A 516 36.21 10.14 -11.32
CA TYR A 516 37.28 10.31 -12.29
C TYR A 516 37.83 11.75 -12.29
N GLY A 517 36.98 12.76 -12.08
CA GLY A 517 37.40 14.14 -11.93
C GLY A 517 38.31 14.34 -10.72
N LEU A 518 37.94 13.77 -9.56
CA LEU A 518 38.81 13.82 -8.37
C LEU A 518 40.07 12.98 -8.54
N ALA A 519 40.00 11.82 -9.18
CA ALA A 519 41.17 11.00 -9.48
C ALA A 519 42.15 11.74 -10.40
N MET A 520 41.67 12.45 -11.42
CA MET A 520 42.49 13.27 -12.31
C MET A 520 43.19 14.38 -11.51
N VAL A 521 42.45 15.18 -10.76
CA VAL A 521 42.98 16.34 -10.03
C VAL A 521 43.92 15.90 -8.92
N PHE A 522 43.52 14.98 -8.06
CA PHE A 522 44.32 14.60 -6.90
C PHE A 522 45.48 13.67 -7.25
N LEU A 523 45.20 12.55 -7.96
CA LEU A 523 46.20 11.51 -8.15
C LEU A 523 47.19 11.87 -9.27
N ILE A 524 46.71 12.44 -10.38
CA ILE A 524 47.55 12.74 -11.53
C ILE A 524 48.18 14.14 -11.41
N ASP A 525 47.33 15.21 -11.24
CA ASP A 525 47.86 16.59 -11.32
C ASP A 525 48.59 17.04 -10.05
N ILE A 526 48.11 16.64 -8.83
CA ILE A 526 48.69 17.08 -7.57
C ILE A 526 49.77 16.12 -7.07
N PHE A 527 49.50 14.82 -7.01
CA PHE A 527 50.38 13.83 -6.42
C PHE A 527 51.29 13.12 -7.42
N HIS A 528 51.04 13.25 -8.73
CA HIS A 528 51.82 12.66 -9.83
C HIS A 528 52.07 11.16 -9.67
N ILE A 529 51.01 10.40 -9.33
CA ILE A 529 51.05 8.94 -9.12
C ILE A 529 50.91 8.20 -10.44
#